data_ebce6699824c5baa60707d49e60156fc
#
_entry.id   ebce6699824c5baa60707d49e60156fc
#
_cell.length_a   1.000
_cell.length_b   1.000
_cell.length_c   1.000
_cell.angle_alpha   90.00
_cell.angle_beta   90.00
_cell.angle_gamma   90.00
#
_symmetry.space_group_name_H-M   'P 1'
#
loop_
_entity.id
_entity.type
_entity.pdbx_description
1 polymer ?
#
loop_
_entity_poly.entity_id
_entity_poly.type
_entity_poly.pdbx_seq_one_letter_code
_entity_poly.pdbx_strand_id
1 'polypeptide(L)'
;MAVSVDNEYSIIDNLKYTDRAIEDEMIEEQVYGDLRKMIDLLPDEQKEVLNMRMYADMSFKEIADATNVSINTALGRMRYALINLRKMAKDYNLTLALNNF
;
A
#
# COMPACT_ATOMS: atom_id res chain seq x y z
N MET A 1 -3.14 -16.00 12.86
CA MET A 1 -1.83 -15.57 12.47
C MET A 1 -1.72 -14.08 12.49
N ALA A 2 -1.09 -13.62 13.49
CA ALA A 2 -0.91 -12.18 13.65
C ALA A 2 0.21 -11.63 12.77
N VAL A 3 0.98 -12.52 12.19
CA VAL A 3 2.18 -12.14 11.47
C VAL A 3 1.90 -11.26 10.27
N SER A 4 0.81 -11.55 9.56
CA SER A 4 0.54 -10.87 8.30
C SER A 4 0.26 -9.38 8.47
N VAL A 5 -0.32 -8.96 9.58
CA VAL A 5 -0.64 -7.55 9.79
C VAL A 5 0.64 -6.74 9.96
N ASP A 6 1.57 -7.21 10.76
CA ASP A 6 2.83 -6.51 10.96
C ASP A 6 3.67 -6.50 9.70
N ASN A 7 3.65 -7.59 8.93
CA ASN A 7 4.38 -7.65 7.67
C ASN A 7 3.79 -6.68 6.65
N GLU A 8 2.48 -6.56 6.62
CA GLU A 8 1.83 -5.62 5.71
C GLU A 8 2.13 -4.17 6.08
N TYR A 9 2.22 -3.88 7.36
CA TYR A 9 2.69 -2.60 7.85
C TYR A 9 4.08 -2.29 7.33
N SER A 10 4.99 -3.26 7.45
CA SER A 10 6.37 -3.08 6.99
C SER A 10 6.45 -2.85 5.51
N ILE A 11 5.63 -3.53 4.73
CA ILE A 11 5.59 -3.38 3.28
C ILE A 11 5.20 -1.95 2.92
N ILE A 12 4.17 -1.42 3.57
CA ILE A 12 3.71 -0.05 3.29
C ILE A 12 4.76 0.97 3.71
N ASP A 13 5.38 0.78 4.85
CA ASP A 13 6.42 1.68 5.32
C ASP A 13 7.63 1.64 4.38
N ASN A 14 7.99 0.47 3.89
CA ASN A 14 9.09 0.33 2.95
C ASN A 14 8.78 1.01 1.61
N LEU A 15 7.56 0.90 1.14
CA LEU A 15 7.16 1.60 -0.08
C LEU A 15 7.27 3.12 0.10
N LYS A 16 6.91 3.61 1.27
CA LYS A 16 6.87 5.03 1.53
C LYS A 16 8.25 5.63 1.79
N TYR A 17 9.08 4.89 2.51
CA TYR A 17 10.37 5.38 2.98
C TYR A 17 11.55 4.65 2.38
N THR A 18 11.37 4.01 1.24
CA THR A 18 12.45 3.29 0.60
C THR A 18 13.62 4.23 0.34
N ASP A 19 14.79 3.82 0.83
CA ASP A 19 16.03 4.52 0.60
C ASP A 19 16.75 3.88 -0.57
N ARG A 20 17.06 4.68 -1.59
CA ARG A 20 17.58 4.14 -2.84
C ARG A 20 18.78 4.90 -3.33
N ALA A 21 19.58 4.21 -4.11
CA ALA A 21 20.68 4.84 -4.83
C ALA A 21 20.11 5.81 -5.88
N ILE A 22 20.86 6.87 -6.13
CA ILE A 22 20.41 7.94 -7.04
C ILE A 22 20.19 7.42 -8.45
N GLU A 23 20.98 6.46 -8.89
CA GLU A 23 20.84 5.90 -10.23
C GLU A 23 19.50 5.22 -10.47
N ASP A 24 18.80 4.85 -9.39
CA ASP A 24 17.51 4.20 -9.49
C ASP A 24 16.33 5.17 -9.46
N GLU A 25 16.61 6.47 -9.37
CA GLU A 25 15.57 7.48 -9.17
C GLU A 25 14.49 7.47 -10.25
N MET A 26 14.90 7.35 -11.52
CA MET A 26 13.93 7.32 -12.61
C MET A 26 13.04 6.09 -12.58
N ILE A 27 13.62 4.95 -12.27
CA ILE A 27 12.87 3.70 -12.12
C ILE A 27 11.89 3.81 -10.97
N GLU A 28 12.34 4.40 -9.87
CA GLU A 28 11.52 4.61 -8.69
C GLU A 28 10.32 5.50 -8.99
N GLU A 29 10.51 6.59 -9.71
CA GLU A 29 9.43 7.47 -10.09
C GLU A 29 8.39 6.75 -10.96
N GLN A 30 8.84 5.94 -11.89
CA GLN A 30 7.94 5.17 -12.74
C GLN A 30 7.14 4.16 -11.92
N VAL A 31 7.80 3.47 -11.01
CA VAL A 31 7.13 2.49 -10.14
C VAL A 31 6.06 3.16 -9.29
N TYR A 32 6.36 4.31 -8.70
CA TYR A 32 5.37 5.03 -7.92
C TYR A 32 4.22 5.57 -8.77
N GLY A 33 4.51 5.99 -10.00
CA GLY A 33 3.47 6.42 -10.93
C GLY A 33 2.53 5.28 -11.28
N ASP A 34 3.08 4.11 -11.56
CA ASP A 34 2.29 2.92 -11.85
C ASP A 34 1.51 2.46 -10.61
N LEU A 35 2.12 2.55 -9.45
CA LEU A 35 1.46 2.21 -8.19
C LEU A 35 0.23 3.08 -7.95
N ARG A 36 0.34 4.38 -8.20
CA ARG A 36 -0.82 5.29 -8.07
C ARG A 36 -1.95 4.91 -8.99
N LYS A 37 -1.63 4.54 -10.24
CA LYS A 37 -2.65 4.09 -11.19
C LYS A 37 -3.35 2.84 -10.70
N MET A 38 -2.59 1.90 -10.14
CA MET A 38 -3.17 0.68 -9.60
C MET A 38 -4.03 0.96 -8.37
N ILE A 39 -3.58 1.87 -7.51
CA ILE A 39 -4.37 2.26 -6.34
C ILE A 39 -5.71 2.85 -6.77
N ASP A 40 -5.72 3.66 -7.81
CA ASP A 40 -6.95 4.25 -8.32
C ASP A 40 -7.95 3.22 -8.84
N LEU A 41 -7.47 2.03 -9.19
CA LEU A 41 -8.33 0.95 -9.65
C LEU A 41 -8.89 0.09 -8.53
N LEU A 42 -8.46 0.31 -7.30
CA LEU A 42 -8.96 -0.45 -6.15
C LEU A 42 -10.42 -0.08 -5.84
N PRO A 43 -11.17 -0.98 -5.19
CA PRO A 43 -12.46 -0.61 -4.61
C PRO A 43 -12.31 0.59 -3.68
N ASP A 44 -13.34 1.42 -3.62
CA ASP A 44 -13.26 2.70 -2.92
C ASP A 44 -12.79 2.58 -1.47
N GLU A 45 -13.29 1.60 -0.75
CA GLU A 45 -12.93 1.41 0.66
C GLU A 45 -11.46 1.04 0.84
N GLN A 46 -10.94 0.24 -0.06
CA GLN A 46 -9.54 -0.15 -0.04
C GLN A 46 -8.64 1.01 -0.44
N LYS A 47 -9.04 1.73 -1.47
CA LYS A 47 -8.32 2.90 -1.95
C LYS A 47 -8.23 3.96 -0.86
N GLU A 48 -9.32 4.21 -0.17
CA GLU A 48 -9.38 5.22 0.88
C GLU A 48 -8.41 4.91 2.01
N VAL A 49 -8.44 3.68 2.51
CA VAL A 49 -7.55 3.27 3.61
C VAL A 49 -6.09 3.36 3.18
N LEU A 50 -5.81 2.88 1.98
CA LEU A 50 -4.45 2.90 1.47
C LEU A 50 -3.91 4.32 1.32
N ASN A 51 -4.72 5.22 0.77
CA ASN A 51 -4.33 6.62 0.62
C ASN A 51 -4.12 7.31 1.97
N MET A 52 -4.99 7.04 2.93
CA MET A 52 -4.84 7.60 4.27
C MET A 52 -3.53 7.13 4.92
N ARG A 53 -3.18 5.87 4.74
CA ARG A 53 -1.96 5.33 5.33
C ARG A 53 -0.72 5.82 4.61
N MET A 54 -0.70 5.76 3.28
CA MET A 54 0.49 6.07 2.50
C MET A 54 0.75 7.56 2.34
N TYR A 55 -0.29 8.33 2.09
CA TYR A 55 -0.12 9.73 1.73
C TYR A 55 -0.48 10.70 2.85
N ALA A 56 -1.41 10.34 3.71
CA ALA A 56 -1.80 11.19 4.82
C ALA A 56 -1.09 10.80 6.13
N ASP A 57 -0.31 9.74 6.13
CA ASP A 57 0.48 9.31 7.28
C ASP A 57 -0.34 8.99 8.52
N MET A 58 -1.56 8.53 8.34
CA MET A 58 -2.45 8.26 9.46
C MET A 58 -2.18 6.90 10.08
N SER A 59 -2.35 6.80 11.38
CA SER A 59 -2.35 5.51 12.06
C SER A 59 -3.63 4.75 11.72
N PHE A 60 -3.64 3.43 11.93
CA PHE A 60 -4.86 2.66 11.67
C PHE A 60 -5.98 3.04 12.62
N LYS A 61 -5.66 3.48 13.82
CA LYS A 61 -6.67 4.01 14.72
C LYS A 61 -7.32 5.27 14.14
N GLU A 62 -6.49 6.18 13.64
CA GLU A 62 -6.98 7.41 13.02
C GLU A 62 -7.81 7.09 11.78
N ILE A 63 -7.36 6.14 10.96
CA ILE A 63 -8.11 5.71 9.78
C ILE A 63 -9.45 5.13 10.17
N ALA A 64 -9.48 4.26 11.19
CA ALA A 64 -10.71 3.68 11.68
C ALA A 64 -11.68 4.75 12.14
N ASP A 65 -11.20 5.72 12.89
CA ASP A 65 -12.03 6.83 13.36
C ASP A 65 -12.55 7.67 12.20
N ALA A 66 -11.69 7.99 11.25
CA ALA A 66 -12.06 8.82 10.11
C ALA A 66 -13.06 8.15 9.19
N THR A 67 -13.01 6.83 9.07
CA THR A 67 -13.90 6.07 8.20
C THR A 67 -15.06 5.44 8.95
N ASN A 68 -15.12 5.67 10.25
CA ASN A 68 -16.21 5.20 11.11
C ASN A 68 -16.36 3.68 11.11
N VAL A 69 -15.23 3.00 11.24
CA VAL A 69 -15.18 1.54 11.32
C VAL A 69 -14.27 1.13 12.47
N SER A 70 -14.25 -0.17 12.79
CA SER A 70 -13.29 -0.67 13.77
C SER A 70 -11.89 -0.71 13.21
N ILE A 71 -10.90 -0.76 14.10
CA ILE A 71 -9.51 -0.92 13.69
C ILE A 71 -9.33 -2.22 12.90
N ASN A 72 -9.97 -3.29 13.32
CA ASN A 72 -9.89 -4.57 12.60
C ASN A 72 -10.43 -4.45 11.18
N THR A 73 -11.50 -3.70 10.98
CA THR A 73 -12.05 -3.47 9.65
C THR A 73 -11.07 -2.66 8.80
N ALA A 74 -10.48 -1.63 9.37
CA ALA A 74 -9.49 -0.82 8.66
C ALA A 74 -8.27 -1.67 8.26
N LEU A 75 -7.78 -2.49 9.16
CA LEU A 75 -6.67 -3.40 8.88
C LEU A 75 -7.04 -4.41 7.81
N GLY A 76 -8.24 -4.94 7.85
CA GLY A 76 -8.73 -5.87 6.82
C GLY A 76 -8.79 -5.23 5.45
N ARG A 77 -9.29 -4.00 5.37
CA ARG A 77 -9.32 -3.25 4.11
C ARG A 77 -7.92 -3.03 3.57
N MET A 78 -6.98 -2.72 4.44
CA MET A 78 -5.58 -2.56 4.03
C MET A 78 -5.00 -3.86 3.50
N ARG A 79 -5.28 -4.97 4.17
CA ARG A 79 -4.82 -6.29 3.73
C ARG A 79 -5.31 -6.60 2.32
N TYR A 80 -6.60 -6.41 2.08
CA TYR A 80 -7.17 -6.70 0.77
C TYR A 80 -6.67 -5.73 -0.29
N ALA A 81 -6.42 -4.49 0.08
CA ALA A 81 -5.80 -3.54 -0.84
C ALA A 81 -4.44 -4.05 -1.30
N LEU A 82 -3.62 -4.54 -0.38
CA LEU A 82 -2.29 -5.07 -0.72
C LEU A 82 -2.38 -6.32 -1.57
N ILE A 83 -3.32 -7.22 -1.26
CA ILE A 83 -3.54 -8.41 -2.08
C ILE A 83 -3.89 -8.01 -3.51
N ASN A 84 -4.81 -7.08 -3.66
CA ASN A 84 -5.24 -6.64 -4.98
C ASN A 84 -4.12 -5.91 -5.72
N LEU A 85 -3.33 -5.10 -5.02
CA LEU A 85 -2.19 -4.44 -5.65
C LEU A 85 -1.16 -5.45 -6.16
N ARG A 86 -0.88 -6.49 -5.39
CA ARG A 86 0.06 -7.52 -5.82
C ARG A 86 -0.44 -8.23 -7.07
N LYS A 87 -1.74 -8.51 -7.13
CA LYS A 87 -2.34 -9.11 -8.33
C LYS A 87 -2.19 -8.20 -9.54
N MET A 88 -2.49 -6.94 -9.38
CA MET A 88 -2.35 -5.97 -10.46
C MET A 88 -0.89 -5.82 -10.90
N ALA A 89 0.03 -5.80 -9.95
CA ALA A 89 1.45 -5.69 -10.24
C ALA A 89 1.93 -6.86 -11.10
N LYS A 90 1.44 -8.04 -10.83
CA LYS A 90 1.74 -9.22 -11.63
C LYS A 90 1.24 -9.05 -13.06
N ASP A 91 0.00 -8.61 -13.20
CA ASP A 91 -0.63 -8.44 -14.51
C ASP A 91 0.09 -7.38 -15.34
N TYR A 92 0.66 -6.37 -14.71
CA TYR A 92 1.37 -5.29 -15.39
C TYR A 92 2.89 -5.50 -15.43
N ASN A 93 3.37 -6.68 -15.01
CA ASN A 93 4.81 -6.98 -14.93
C ASN A 93 5.57 -6.00 -14.04
N LEU A 94 4.92 -5.45 -13.07
CA LEU A 94 5.53 -4.51 -12.13
C LEU A 94 6.03 -5.30 -10.94
N THR A 95 7.31 -5.67 -10.95
CA THR A 95 7.80 -6.64 -9.98
C THR A 95 8.71 -6.07 -8.90
N LEU A 96 9.42 -4.99 -9.19
CA LEU A 96 10.53 -4.59 -8.33
C LEU A 96 10.10 -4.16 -6.94
N ALA A 97 9.13 -3.27 -6.85
CA ALA A 97 8.74 -2.72 -5.56
C ALA A 97 7.88 -3.68 -4.75
N LEU A 98 7.01 -4.45 -5.40
CA LEU A 98 6.00 -5.24 -4.71
C LEU A 98 6.39 -6.69 -4.47
N ASN A 99 7.24 -7.25 -5.31
CA ASN A 99 7.64 -8.64 -5.15
C ASN A 99 8.80 -8.85 -4.18
N ASN A 100 9.44 -7.79 -3.74
CA ASN A 100 10.54 -7.88 -2.81
C ASN A 100 10.09 -7.79 -1.34
N PHE A 101 8.81 -7.74 -1.10
CA PHE A 101 8.27 -7.67 0.26
C PHE A 101 7.73 -8.99 0.74
#